data_318d542cfafa72a1f4abcd4d26b1610c
#
_entry.id   318d542cfafa72a1f4abcd4d26b1610c
#
_cell.length_a   1.000
_cell.length_b   1.000
_cell.length_c   1.000
_cell.angle_alpha   90.00
_cell.angle_beta   90.00
_cell.angle_gamma   90.00
#
_symmetry.space_group_name_H-M   'P 1'
#
loop_
_entity.id
_entity.type
_entity.pdbx_description
1 polymer ?
#
loop_
_entity_poly.entity_id
_entity_poly.type
_entity_poly.pdbx_seq_one_letter_code
_entity_poly.pdbx_strand_id
1 'polypeptide(L)'
;MIYQIEKLIKEKLFDCKSCGQCVLSHTAMICPMNCPKGLRNGPCGGTLEGRCEVLPDRDCVWMQIDQKREIAPDTLHLAPKKELFNTASYVNLVKGSDRRTRLPQPVVDASHIAASSELARKMYDQEFVVTLEIPSPRTADGLKRVERIMRRVADKVDAVNTTTNAGGVPSLHSTETAKVVLAHGVEPVIQFCGRDHEEPELLEELEAAMEIGYRNFLLLTGDWLPDVDRGVDQQTWFPMDSLQMIHAVNGKLEDYRDRLGIVPFIGCASNPFSTPTTVSVQRLHNKRHAGARFSQTQAITNPAAFSDWYALLRKGREDEPKLAIPSIPLVGSQRAFEVLCRLPGVFVDASLHRVMEMEDFQRPSLEWAFKVAEDVMEHGAAGVHVMNFGMPAELIDEFLTEMRDRNVRARSRSEYSWT
;
A
#
# COMPACT_ATOMS: atom_id res chain seq x y z
N MET A 1 -29.34 20.03 23.36
CA MET A 1 -29.95 21.04 22.46
C MET A 1 -29.03 21.40 21.30
N ILE A 2 -27.80 21.94 21.50
CA ILE A 2 -26.90 22.35 20.41
C ILE A 2 -26.60 21.18 19.46
N TYR A 3 -26.24 20.01 19.97
CA TYR A 3 -25.97 18.82 19.14
C TYR A 3 -27.17 18.42 18.27
N GLN A 4 -28.40 18.42 18.83
CA GLN A 4 -29.58 18.02 18.07
C GLN A 4 -29.89 18.97 16.91
N ILE A 5 -29.71 20.28 17.12
CA ILE A 5 -29.86 21.29 16.06
C ILE A 5 -28.76 21.12 15.00
N GLU A 6 -27.50 20.99 15.42
CA GLU A 6 -26.38 20.78 14.51
C GLU A 6 -26.57 19.48 13.71
N LYS A 7 -26.98 18.39 14.35
CA LYS A 7 -27.26 17.09 13.73
C LYS A 7 -28.34 17.24 12.65
N LEU A 8 -29.50 17.81 13.00
CA LEU A 8 -30.61 17.97 12.06
C LEU A 8 -30.20 18.76 10.81
N ILE A 9 -29.49 19.86 11.00
CA ILE A 9 -29.03 20.71 9.89
C ILE A 9 -28.03 19.97 9.01
N LYS A 10 -27.00 19.36 9.65
CA LYS A 10 -25.91 18.71 8.91
C LYS A 10 -26.30 17.38 8.28
N GLU A 11 -27.20 16.61 8.87
CA GLU A 11 -27.76 15.40 8.25
C GLU A 11 -28.52 15.76 6.99
N LYS A 12 -29.39 16.78 7.07
CA LYS A 12 -30.21 17.20 5.93
C LYS A 12 -29.40 17.82 4.78
N LEU A 13 -28.36 18.59 5.08
CA LEU A 13 -27.60 19.33 4.06
C LEU A 13 -26.37 18.56 3.54
N PHE A 14 -25.77 17.69 4.33
CA PHE A 14 -24.46 17.11 4.05
C PHE A 14 -24.39 15.59 4.31
N ASP A 15 -25.51 14.94 4.59
CA ASP A 15 -25.55 13.52 5.00
C ASP A 15 -24.54 13.21 6.11
N CYS A 16 -24.52 14.05 7.14
CA CYS A 16 -23.54 14.02 8.21
C CYS A 16 -23.66 12.75 9.08
N LYS A 17 -22.57 12.08 9.32
CA LYS A 17 -22.49 10.85 10.14
C LYS A 17 -22.14 11.12 11.62
N SER A 18 -22.27 12.37 12.09
CA SER A 18 -22.12 12.74 13.51
C SER A 18 -20.83 12.27 14.18
N CYS A 19 -19.69 12.28 13.47
CA CYS A 19 -18.40 11.87 14.02
C CYS A 19 -17.83 12.82 15.10
N GLY A 20 -18.48 13.96 15.35
CA GLY A 20 -18.09 14.93 16.37
C GLY A 20 -16.87 15.80 16.05
N GLN A 21 -16.14 15.50 14.98
CA GLN A 21 -14.93 16.22 14.53
C GLN A 21 -15.02 16.56 13.05
N CYS A 22 -15.73 17.66 12.76
CA CYS A 22 -16.14 18.03 11.41
C CYS A 22 -14.99 18.53 10.55
N VAL A 23 -14.91 18.03 9.30
CA VAL A 23 -13.91 18.44 8.30
C VAL A 23 -14.54 19.00 7.01
N LEU A 24 -15.83 19.30 7.02
CA LEU A 24 -16.60 19.76 5.83
C LEU A 24 -15.95 20.95 5.13
N SER A 25 -15.35 21.89 5.87
CA SER A 25 -14.65 23.06 5.31
C SER A 25 -13.41 22.67 4.47
N HIS A 26 -12.88 21.45 4.63
CA HIS A 26 -11.73 20.92 3.92
C HIS A 26 -12.11 19.95 2.79
N THR A 27 -13.37 19.52 2.74
CA THR A 27 -13.87 18.49 1.83
C THR A 27 -14.99 19.03 0.92
N ALA A 28 -14.89 20.28 0.49
CA ALA A 28 -15.87 20.93 -0.38
C ALA A 28 -17.33 20.82 0.10
N MET A 29 -17.56 20.81 1.42
CA MET A 29 -18.83 20.61 2.08
C MET A 29 -19.48 19.23 1.83
N ILE A 30 -18.68 18.23 1.42
CA ILE A 30 -19.10 16.83 1.30
C ILE A 30 -18.56 16.08 2.52
N CYS A 31 -19.42 15.34 3.23
CA CYS A 31 -19.01 14.59 4.41
C CYS A 31 -18.19 13.35 4.03
N PRO A 32 -16.88 13.29 4.32
CA PRO A 32 -16.03 12.14 3.96
C PRO A 32 -16.38 10.88 4.76
N MET A 33 -17.09 11.02 5.88
CA MET A 33 -17.56 9.88 6.68
C MET A 33 -18.68 9.08 5.98
N ASN A 34 -19.11 9.50 4.79
CA ASN A 34 -19.90 8.68 3.87
C ASN A 34 -19.07 7.62 3.15
N CYS A 35 -17.74 7.64 3.29
CA CYS A 35 -16.89 6.53 2.91
C CYS A 35 -17.17 5.32 3.82
N PRO A 36 -17.49 4.12 3.28
CA PRO A 36 -17.74 2.94 4.10
C PRO A 36 -16.59 2.59 5.03
N LYS A 37 -15.35 2.83 4.60
CA LYS A 37 -14.13 2.63 5.42
C LYS A 37 -13.86 3.76 6.41
N GLY A 38 -14.63 4.85 6.39
CA GLY A 38 -14.44 6.02 7.27
C GLY A 38 -13.19 6.84 6.96
N LEU A 39 -12.66 6.79 5.74
CA LEU A 39 -11.42 7.48 5.37
C LEU A 39 -11.58 8.99 5.39
N ARG A 40 -10.56 9.72 5.90
CA ARG A 40 -10.59 11.17 6.07
C ARG A 40 -9.52 11.92 5.25
N ASN A 41 -8.67 11.21 4.51
CA ASN A 41 -7.49 11.79 3.86
C ASN A 41 -7.37 11.45 2.37
N GLY A 42 -8.46 11.12 1.71
CA GLY A 42 -8.48 10.78 0.29
C GLY A 42 -8.98 9.37 0.02
N PRO A 43 -9.09 8.98 -1.24
CA PRO A 43 -9.61 7.67 -1.64
C PRO A 43 -8.69 6.53 -1.21
N CYS A 44 -9.26 5.34 -1.04
CA CYS A 44 -8.50 4.10 -0.95
C CYS A 44 -7.93 3.67 -2.32
N GLY A 45 -7.04 2.69 -2.32
CA GLY A 45 -6.47 2.14 -3.56
C GLY A 45 -7.46 1.32 -4.41
N GLY A 46 -8.60 0.93 -3.83
CA GLY A 46 -9.61 0.14 -4.51
C GLY A 46 -10.60 0.91 -5.39
N THR A 47 -10.45 2.24 -5.47
CA THR A 47 -11.29 3.06 -6.36
C THR A 47 -10.92 2.79 -7.82
N LEU A 48 -11.88 2.32 -8.60
CA LEU A 48 -11.73 2.06 -10.03
C LEU A 48 -12.84 2.82 -10.78
N GLU A 49 -12.50 3.52 -11.87
CA GLU A 49 -13.43 4.33 -12.66
C GLU A 49 -14.28 5.29 -11.82
N GLY A 50 -13.72 5.81 -10.72
CA GLY A 50 -14.43 6.70 -9.80
C GLY A 50 -15.43 6.02 -8.87
N ARG A 51 -15.60 4.69 -8.96
CA ARG A 51 -16.55 3.92 -8.16
C ARG A 51 -15.95 3.51 -6.81
N CYS A 52 -16.83 3.32 -5.82
CA CYS A 52 -16.44 2.84 -4.50
C CYS A 52 -16.22 1.33 -4.51
N GLU A 53 -15.10 0.85 -3.97
CA GLU A 53 -14.80 -0.60 -3.91
C GLU A 53 -15.80 -1.38 -3.03
N VAL A 54 -16.37 -0.73 -2.01
CA VAL A 54 -17.30 -1.35 -1.04
C VAL A 54 -18.75 -1.30 -1.55
N LEU A 55 -19.09 -0.22 -2.25
CA LEU A 55 -20.42 0.03 -2.79
C LEU A 55 -20.28 0.34 -4.29
N PRO A 56 -20.10 -0.67 -5.15
CA PRO A 56 -19.76 -0.47 -6.58
C PRO A 56 -20.79 0.33 -7.37
N ASP A 57 -22.04 0.36 -6.91
CA ASP A 57 -23.12 1.14 -7.53
C ASP A 57 -23.06 2.64 -7.19
N ARG A 58 -22.12 3.05 -6.34
CA ARG A 58 -21.97 4.45 -5.90
C ARG A 58 -20.63 5.03 -6.32
N ASP A 59 -20.65 6.32 -6.64
CA ASP A 59 -19.43 7.07 -6.83
C ASP A 59 -18.65 7.16 -5.51
N CYS A 60 -17.33 7.08 -5.58
CA CYS A 60 -16.49 7.29 -4.43
C CYS A 60 -16.67 8.72 -3.89
N VAL A 61 -16.94 8.86 -2.60
CA VAL A 61 -17.12 10.18 -1.96
C VAL A 61 -15.89 11.08 -2.14
N TRP A 62 -14.71 10.50 -2.18
CA TRP A 62 -13.47 11.24 -2.37
C TRP A 62 -13.28 11.71 -3.81
N MET A 63 -13.82 10.99 -4.80
CA MET A 63 -13.86 11.48 -6.19
C MET A 63 -14.83 12.66 -6.32
N GLN A 64 -15.96 12.64 -5.62
CA GLN A 64 -16.88 13.78 -5.57
C GLN A 64 -16.27 15.02 -4.90
N ILE A 65 -15.41 14.80 -3.87
CA ILE A 65 -14.69 15.89 -3.21
C ILE A 65 -13.66 16.48 -4.18
N ASP A 66 -12.85 15.64 -4.83
CA ASP A 66 -11.80 16.06 -5.74
C ASP A 66 -12.33 16.86 -6.93
N GLN A 67 -13.46 16.47 -7.50
CA GLN A 67 -14.13 17.21 -8.59
C GLN A 67 -14.49 18.66 -8.22
N LYS A 68 -14.68 18.94 -6.93
CA LYS A 68 -15.07 20.28 -6.44
C LYS A 68 -13.91 21.03 -5.81
N ARG A 69 -12.90 20.34 -5.34
CA ARG A 69 -11.74 20.90 -4.67
C ARG A 69 -10.59 19.90 -4.70
N GLU A 70 -9.44 20.36 -5.13
CA GLU A 70 -8.21 19.58 -5.00
C GLU A 70 -7.98 19.16 -3.54
N ILE A 71 -7.62 17.89 -3.34
CA ILE A 71 -7.35 17.33 -2.02
C ILE A 71 -6.04 17.93 -1.50
N ALA A 72 -6.13 18.68 -0.39
CA ALA A 72 -4.99 19.41 0.15
C ALA A 72 -3.81 18.49 0.49
N PRO A 73 -2.61 18.77 -0.04
CA PRO A 73 -1.47 17.85 0.08
C PRO A 73 -0.81 17.87 1.45
N ASP A 74 -1.01 18.91 2.26
CA ASP A 74 -0.25 19.19 3.48
C ASP A 74 -1.04 19.03 4.78
N THR A 75 -2.33 18.71 4.67
CA THR A 75 -3.22 18.59 5.84
C THR A 75 -3.62 17.14 6.06
N LEU A 76 -3.33 16.62 7.24
CA LEU A 76 -3.77 15.32 7.71
C LEU A 76 -4.94 15.46 8.70
N HIS A 77 -6.00 14.70 8.46
CA HIS A 77 -7.09 14.54 9.41
C HIS A 77 -6.94 13.21 10.14
N LEU A 78 -6.63 13.25 11.43
CA LEU A 78 -6.55 12.05 12.26
C LEU A 78 -7.93 11.41 12.40
N ALA A 79 -7.97 10.12 12.76
CA ALA A 79 -9.20 9.39 13.01
C ALA A 79 -10.06 10.11 14.08
N PRO A 80 -11.39 10.17 13.94
CA PRO A 80 -12.22 10.82 14.94
C PRO A 80 -12.21 10.01 16.23
N LYS A 81 -12.17 10.71 17.35
CA LYS A 81 -12.22 10.10 18.66
C LYS A 81 -13.59 9.49 18.93
N LYS A 82 -13.64 8.21 19.31
CA LYS A 82 -14.89 7.47 19.54
C LYS A 82 -15.79 8.13 20.62
N GLU A 83 -15.18 8.70 21.65
CA GLU A 83 -15.89 9.42 22.73
C GLU A 83 -16.59 10.72 22.27
N LEU A 84 -16.23 11.23 21.09
CA LEU A 84 -16.86 12.42 20.51
C LEU A 84 -17.98 12.09 19.51
N PHE A 85 -18.22 10.83 19.22
CA PHE A 85 -19.31 10.43 18.34
C PHE A 85 -20.66 10.86 18.94
N ASN A 86 -21.57 11.30 18.07
CA ASN A 86 -22.86 11.80 18.46
C ASN A 86 -22.81 13.01 19.43
N THR A 87 -21.77 13.84 19.32
CA THR A 87 -21.63 15.11 20.02
C THR A 87 -21.56 16.28 19.05
N ALA A 88 -21.73 17.52 19.56
CA ALA A 88 -21.68 18.72 18.72
C ALA A 88 -20.27 19.05 18.27
N SER A 89 -19.99 18.92 16.97
CA SER A 89 -18.66 19.15 16.42
C SER A 89 -18.18 20.59 16.55
N TYR A 90 -19.10 21.57 16.53
CA TYR A 90 -18.77 22.97 16.79
C TYR A 90 -18.28 23.18 18.23
N VAL A 91 -18.95 22.55 19.20
CA VAL A 91 -18.52 22.61 20.61
C VAL A 91 -17.17 21.96 20.81
N ASN A 92 -16.93 20.82 20.15
CA ASN A 92 -15.66 20.11 20.21
C ASN A 92 -14.52 20.94 19.61
N LEU A 93 -14.77 21.64 18.50
CA LEU A 93 -13.80 22.55 17.90
C LEU A 93 -13.43 23.69 18.85
N VAL A 94 -14.42 24.35 19.46
CA VAL A 94 -14.20 25.43 20.45
C VAL A 94 -13.42 24.95 21.67
N LYS A 95 -13.61 23.68 22.08
CA LYS A 95 -12.86 23.05 23.18
C LYS A 95 -11.46 22.56 22.79
N GLY A 96 -10.99 22.84 21.57
CA GLY A 96 -9.66 22.45 21.11
C GLY A 96 -9.55 20.97 20.72
N SER A 97 -10.67 20.27 20.49
CA SER A 97 -10.65 18.88 20.04
C SER A 97 -10.47 18.74 18.53
N ASP A 98 -9.83 19.73 17.88
CA ASP A 98 -9.44 19.61 16.47
C ASP A 98 -8.30 18.59 16.33
N ARG A 99 -8.45 17.68 15.39
CA ARG A 99 -7.45 16.63 15.09
C ARG A 99 -6.85 16.79 13.69
N ARG A 100 -6.77 18.03 13.24
CA ARG A 100 -6.01 18.36 12.03
C ARG A 100 -4.55 18.59 12.42
N THR A 101 -3.64 18.04 11.64
CA THR A 101 -2.21 18.32 11.77
C THR A 101 -1.63 18.58 10.39
N ARG A 102 -0.54 19.33 10.33
CA ARG A 102 0.28 19.37 9.11
C ARG A 102 1.08 18.10 9.01
N LEU A 103 1.26 17.61 7.79
CA LEU A 103 2.24 16.56 7.55
C LEU A 103 3.62 17.12 7.83
N PRO A 104 4.38 16.55 8.79
CA PRO A 104 5.73 17.01 9.09
C PRO A 104 6.64 16.75 7.88
N GLN A 105 7.64 17.60 7.70
CA GLN A 105 8.78 17.20 6.87
C GLN A 105 9.48 16.05 7.59
N PRO A 106 9.92 15.00 6.87
CA PRO A 106 10.64 13.89 7.47
C PRO A 106 11.93 14.41 8.13
N VAL A 107 12.06 14.16 9.43
CA VAL A 107 13.19 14.67 10.23
C VAL A 107 14.42 13.77 10.14
N VAL A 108 14.21 12.46 9.85
CA VAL A 108 15.31 11.48 9.83
C VAL A 108 15.96 11.44 8.45
N ASP A 109 17.29 11.58 8.43
CA ASP A 109 18.11 11.47 7.23
C ASP A 109 18.04 10.08 6.60
N ALA A 110 18.04 10.02 5.27
CA ALA A 110 18.07 8.80 4.48
C ALA A 110 19.24 7.87 4.84
N SER A 111 20.39 8.42 5.26
CA SER A 111 21.56 7.65 5.69
C SER A 111 21.28 6.74 6.90
N HIS A 112 20.51 7.21 7.87
CA HIS A 112 20.13 6.40 9.04
C HIS A 112 19.19 5.26 8.67
N ILE A 113 18.26 5.51 7.73
CA ILE A 113 17.35 4.48 7.23
C ILE A 113 18.12 3.42 6.43
N ALA A 114 19.00 3.86 5.53
CA ALA A 114 19.87 2.96 4.75
C ALA A 114 20.79 2.13 5.63
N ALA A 115 21.28 2.69 6.73
CA ALA A 115 22.09 1.93 7.70
C ALA A 115 21.30 0.86 8.46
N SER A 116 19.97 0.99 8.54
CA SER A 116 19.10 0.06 9.27
C SER A 116 18.56 -1.09 8.40
N SER A 117 18.50 -0.94 7.08
CA SER A 117 17.92 -1.92 6.14
C SER A 117 18.73 -2.02 4.85
N GLU A 118 19.05 -3.24 4.44
CA GLU A 118 19.73 -3.51 3.18
C GLU A 118 18.83 -3.20 1.96
N LEU A 119 17.52 -3.47 2.05
CA LEU A 119 16.56 -3.05 1.03
C LEU A 119 16.58 -1.53 0.87
N ALA A 120 16.55 -0.79 1.99
CA ALA A 120 16.61 0.68 1.95
C ALA A 120 17.92 1.17 1.33
N ARG A 121 19.06 0.61 1.74
CA ARG A 121 20.37 0.95 1.18
C ARG A 121 20.37 0.80 -0.35
N LYS A 122 19.96 -0.36 -0.85
CA LYS A 122 19.89 -0.64 -2.29
C LYS A 122 19.00 0.37 -3.03
N MET A 123 17.82 0.68 -2.47
CA MET A 123 16.90 1.62 -3.11
C MET A 123 17.45 3.06 -3.11
N TYR A 124 18.11 3.51 -2.05
CA TYR A 124 18.73 4.84 -2.02
C TYR A 124 19.96 4.92 -2.93
N ASP A 125 20.72 3.83 -3.05
CA ASP A 125 21.85 3.70 -4.00
C ASP A 125 21.37 3.53 -5.45
N GLN A 126 20.05 3.56 -5.69
CA GLN A 126 19.42 3.36 -7.01
C GLN A 126 19.76 2.01 -7.62
N GLU A 127 20.03 1.01 -6.80
CA GLU A 127 20.16 -0.36 -7.26
C GLU A 127 18.76 -0.92 -7.59
N PHE A 128 18.68 -1.69 -8.66
CA PHE A 128 17.43 -2.37 -9.04
C PHE A 128 17.12 -3.47 -8.02
N VAL A 129 15.96 -3.42 -7.39
CA VAL A 129 15.56 -4.39 -6.38
C VAL A 129 14.51 -5.38 -6.89
N VAL A 130 14.59 -6.61 -6.42
CA VAL A 130 13.61 -7.67 -6.70
C VAL A 130 13.00 -8.11 -5.37
N THR A 131 11.69 -7.92 -5.22
CA THR A 131 10.95 -8.35 -4.03
C THR A 131 9.87 -9.36 -4.40
N LEU A 132 9.52 -10.24 -3.47
CA LEU A 132 8.53 -11.29 -3.67
C LEU A 132 7.46 -11.21 -2.57
N GLU A 133 6.20 -11.35 -2.92
CA GLU A 133 5.13 -11.53 -1.94
C GLU A 133 4.86 -12.99 -1.66
N ILE A 134 4.90 -13.37 -0.39
CA ILE A 134 4.48 -14.68 0.11
C ILE A 134 3.37 -14.46 1.13
N PRO A 135 2.10 -14.68 0.75
CA PRO A 135 0.97 -14.60 1.68
C PRO A 135 1.14 -15.58 2.83
N SER A 136 0.86 -15.11 4.06
CA SER A 136 0.88 -15.99 5.23
C SER A 136 -0.13 -17.13 5.08
N PRO A 137 0.27 -18.37 5.40
CA PRO A 137 -0.62 -19.52 5.30
C PRO A 137 -1.68 -19.48 6.41
N ARG A 138 -2.77 -20.26 6.23
CA ARG A 138 -3.83 -20.37 7.23
C ARG A 138 -3.42 -21.14 8.48
N THR A 139 -2.44 -22.03 8.35
CA THR A 139 -2.01 -22.95 9.42
C THR A 139 -0.49 -23.05 9.50
N ALA A 140 0.03 -23.48 10.65
CA ALA A 140 1.47 -23.69 10.84
C ALA A 140 2.08 -24.69 9.84
N ASP A 141 1.34 -25.72 9.42
CA ASP A 141 1.82 -26.64 8.38
C ASP A 141 2.07 -25.96 7.03
N GLY A 142 1.34 -24.90 6.74
CA GLY A 142 1.56 -24.09 5.54
C GLY A 142 2.93 -23.39 5.52
N LEU A 143 3.57 -23.16 6.67
CA LEU A 143 4.92 -22.60 6.75
C LEU A 143 5.98 -23.51 6.09
N LYS A 144 5.76 -24.82 6.06
CA LYS A 144 6.63 -25.77 5.31
C LYS A 144 6.66 -25.46 3.81
N ARG A 145 5.54 -24.93 3.26
CA ARG A 145 5.51 -24.48 1.86
C ARG A 145 6.31 -23.19 1.69
N VAL A 146 6.17 -22.25 2.61
CA VAL A 146 6.98 -21.02 2.61
C VAL A 146 8.46 -21.37 2.64
N GLU A 147 8.88 -22.27 3.52
CA GLU A 147 10.27 -22.72 3.62
C GLU A 147 10.77 -23.33 2.31
N ARG A 148 9.98 -24.15 1.63
CA ARG A 148 10.35 -24.74 0.32
C ARG A 148 10.53 -23.67 -0.75
N ILE A 149 9.70 -22.62 -0.75
CA ILE A 149 9.87 -21.48 -1.67
C ILE A 149 11.15 -20.76 -1.33
N MET A 150 11.37 -20.40 -0.06
CA MET A 150 12.54 -19.64 0.38
C MET A 150 13.86 -20.35 0.04
N ARG A 151 13.95 -21.67 0.20
CA ARG A 151 15.13 -22.46 -0.19
C ARG A 151 15.53 -22.33 -1.67
N ARG A 152 14.58 -21.97 -2.55
CA ARG A 152 14.82 -21.79 -3.99
C ARG A 152 15.14 -20.37 -4.37
N VAL A 153 14.53 -19.40 -3.66
CA VAL A 153 14.50 -18.02 -4.13
C VAL A 153 15.27 -17.04 -3.25
N ALA A 154 15.78 -17.46 -2.09
CA ALA A 154 16.40 -16.57 -1.13
C ALA A 154 17.61 -15.79 -1.70
N ASP A 155 18.38 -16.39 -2.58
CA ASP A 155 19.53 -15.78 -3.27
C ASP A 155 19.13 -14.84 -4.43
N LYS A 156 17.85 -14.79 -4.78
CA LYS A 156 17.32 -14.07 -5.95
C LYS A 156 16.44 -12.86 -5.58
N VAL A 157 16.10 -12.70 -4.32
CA VAL A 157 15.25 -11.60 -3.84
C VAL A 157 16.00 -10.73 -2.84
N ASP A 158 15.70 -9.43 -2.83
CA ASP A 158 16.27 -8.47 -1.88
C ASP A 158 15.42 -8.38 -0.61
N ALA A 159 14.10 -8.62 -0.74
CA ALA A 159 13.20 -8.72 0.39
C ALA A 159 11.96 -9.54 0.04
N VAL A 160 11.25 -10.03 1.07
CA VAL A 160 10.00 -10.77 0.92
C VAL A 160 8.89 -10.12 1.74
N ASN A 161 7.82 -9.75 1.05
CA ASN A 161 6.60 -9.25 1.71
C ASN A 161 5.83 -10.40 2.35
N THR A 162 5.43 -10.20 3.61
CA THR A 162 4.59 -11.13 4.35
C THR A 162 3.28 -10.44 4.74
N THR A 163 2.15 -11.08 4.45
CA THR A 163 0.83 -10.48 4.60
C THR A 163 0.05 -11.10 5.74
N THR A 164 -0.87 -10.36 6.34
CA THR A 164 -1.89 -10.87 7.26
C THR A 164 -3.26 -10.69 6.63
N ASN A 165 -4.08 -11.75 6.60
CA ASN A 165 -5.47 -11.72 6.12
C ASN A 165 -5.62 -11.09 4.73
N ALA A 166 -4.71 -11.41 3.80
CA ALA A 166 -4.75 -10.89 2.44
C ALA A 166 -6.08 -11.21 1.74
N GLY A 167 -6.69 -10.21 1.10
CA GLY A 167 -8.00 -10.36 0.47
C GLY A 167 -9.12 -10.75 1.44
N GLY A 168 -8.96 -10.49 2.75
CA GLY A 168 -9.92 -10.84 3.78
C GLY A 168 -9.92 -12.31 4.20
N VAL A 169 -9.00 -13.11 3.70
CA VAL A 169 -8.89 -14.53 4.04
C VAL A 169 -8.10 -14.71 5.33
N PRO A 170 -8.66 -15.32 6.40
CA PRO A 170 -7.94 -15.55 7.64
C PRO A 170 -6.64 -16.32 7.43
N SER A 171 -5.54 -15.84 8.01
CA SER A 171 -4.21 -16.42 7.92
C SER A 171 -3.46 -16.30 9.26
N LEU A 172 -2.31 -16.95 9.36
CA LEU A 172 -1.35 -16.65 10.41
C LEU A 172 -0.92 -15.18 10.32
N HIS A 173 -0.50 -14.61 11.44
CA HIS A 173 0.08 -13.28 11.44
C HIS A 173 1.32 -13.20 10.55
N SER A 174 1.56 -12.07 9.89
CA SER A 174 2.67 -11.87 8.94
C SER A 174 4.05 -12.15 9.58
N THR A 175 4.20 -11.90 10.87
CA THR A 175 5.44 -12.16 11.61
C THR A 175 5.83 -13.65 11.64
N GLU A 176 4.87 -14.58 11.60
CA GLU A 176 5.19 -16.02 11.57
C GLU A 176 5.83 -16.43 10.22
N THR A 177 5.35 -15.88 9.13
CA THR A 177 5.98 -16.06 7.82
C THR A 177 7.32 -15.32 7.75
N ALA A 178 7.41 -14.12 8.32
CA ALA A 178 8.63 -13.32 8.37
C ALA A 178 9.78 -14.00 9.12
N LYS A 179 9.50 -14.79 10.18
CA LYS A 179 10.50 -15.60 10.85
C LYS A 179 11.17 -16.61 9.90
N VAL A 180 10.37 -17.25 9.05
CA VAL A 180 10.90 -18.18 8.04
C VAL A 180 11.75 -17.45 7.02
N VAL A 181 11.31 -16.29 6.54
CA VAL A 181 12.05 -15.45 5.58
C VAL A 181 13.40 -15.04 6.17
N LEU A 182 13.39 -14.50 7.38
CA LEU A 182 14.62 -14.04 8.08
C LEU A 182 15.59 -15.19 8.32
N ALA A 183 15.11 -16.40 8.65
CA ALA A 183 15.94 -17.59 8.83
C ALA A 183 16.70 -18.01 7.56
N HIS A 184 16.26 -17.56 6.38
CA HIS A 184 16.96 -17.77 5.11
C HIS A 184 17.86 -16.59 4.71
N GLY A 185 18.11 -15.64 5.62
CA GLY A 185 19.00 -14.50 5.38
C GLY A 185 18.40 -13.40 4.51
N VAL A 186 17.08 -13.37 4.32
CA VAL A 186 16.38 -12.35 3.52
C VAL A 186 15.60 -11.41 4.45
N GLU A 187 15.62 -10.12 4.17
CA GLU A 187 14.82 -9.16 4.92
C GLU A 187 13.33 -9.33 4.62
N PRO A 188 12.47 -9.48 5.64
CA PRO A 188 11.02 -9.40 5.43
C PRO A 188 10.56 -7.95 5.31
N VAL A 189 9.48 -7.74 4.52
CA VAL A 189 8.66 -6.54 4.53
C VAL A 189 7.32 -6.91 5.18
N ILE A 190 7.10 -6.47 6.41
CA ILE A 190 5.91 -6.81 7.18
C ILE A 190 4.78 -5.86 6.80
N GLN A 191 3.62 -6.41 6.47
CA GLN A 191 2.44 -5.61 6.14
C GLN A 191 1.54 -5.43 7.36
N PHE A 192 1.22 -4.15 7.68
CA PHE A 192 0.23 -3.77 8.66
C PHE A 192 -0.95 -3.07 7.99
N CYS A 193 -2.16 -3.38 8.45
CA CYS A 193 -3.40 -2.81 7.92
C CYS A 193 -4.08 -1.90 8.94
N GLY A 194 -4.43 -0.67 8.53
CA GLY A 194 -5.16 0.28 9.36
C GLY A 194 -6.59 -0.14 9.68
N ARG A 195 -7.13 -1.13 8.94
CA ARG A 195 -8.37 -1.81 9.28
C ARG A 195 -8.29 -2.54 10.63
N ASP A 196 -7.14 -3.08 10.95
CA ASP A 196 -6.94 -4.02 12.04
C ASP A 196 -6.27 -3.38 13.28
N HIS A 197 -5.78 -2.12 13.19
CA HIS A 197 -4.95 -1.49 14.23
C HIS A 197 -5.44 -0.10 14.60
N GLU A 198 -5.58 0.15 15.89
CA GLU A 198 -5.55 1.49 16.49
C GLU A 198 -4.08 2.00 16.57
N GLU A 199 -3.89 3.31 16.72
CA GLU A 199 -2.53 3.89 16.73
C GLU A 199 -1.59 3.31 17.81
N PRO A 200 -2.01 3.13 19.08
CA PRO A 200 -1.14 2.54 20.11
C PRO A 200 -0.73 1.11 19.80
N GLU A 201 -1.66 0.28 19.34
CA GLU A 201 -1.43 -1.12 18.99
C GLU A 201 -0.46 -1.25 17.82
N LEU A 202 -0.64 -0.41 16.78
CA LEU A 202 0.29 -0.37 15.65
C LEU A 202 1.73 -0.07 16.09
N LEU A 203 1.91 0.95 16.95
CA LEU A 203 3.23 1.39 17.39
C LEU A 203 3.91 0.32 18.26
N GLU A 204 3.15 -0.34 19.15
CA GLU A 204 3.63 -1.42 20.01
C GLU A 204 4.05 -2.65 19.19
N GLU A 205 3.22 -3.10 18.24
CA GLU A 205 3.53 -4.25 17.40
C GLU A 205 4.71 -3.98 16.46
N LEU A 206 4.82 -2.76 15.92
CA LEU A 206 5.93 -2.38 15.05
C LEU A 206 7.24 -2.32 15.85
N GLU A 207 7.21 -1.78 17.08
CA GLU A 207 8.39 -1.77 17.96
C GLU A 207 8.83 -3.19 18.32
N ALA A 208 7.91 -4.07 18.72
CA ALA A 208 8.19 -5.48 18.99
C ALA A 208 8.77 -6.20 17.75
N ALA A 209 8.28 -5.87 16.56
CA ALA A 209 8.82 -6.39 15.31
C ALA A 209 10.26 -5.92 15.06
N MET A 210 10.58 -4.66 15.37
CA MET A 210 11.95 -4.12 15.25
C MET A 210 12.93 -4.79 16.24
N GLU A 211 12.48 -5.11 17.45
CA GLU A 211 13.29 -5.82 18.45
C GLU A 211 13.66 -7.25 18.01
N ILE A 212 12.77 -7.93 17.25
CA ILE A 212 13.04 -9.23 16.64
C ILE A 212 14.08 -9.14 15.52
N GLY A 213 14.26 -7.96 14.91
CA GLY A 213 15.21 -7.75 13.82
C GLY A 213 14.57 -7.35 12.50
N TYR A 214 13.25 -7.14 12.46
CA TYR A 214 12.57 -6.66 11.24
C TYR A 214 12.85 -5.17 11.03
N ARG A 215 12.97 -4.74 9.76
CA ARG A 215 13.39 -3.39 9.39
C ARG A 215 12.47 -2.72 8.40
N ASN A 216 11.74 -3.48 7.59
CA ASN A 216 10.92 -2.99 6.48
C ASN A 216 9.44 -3.22 6.77
N PHE A 217 8.63 -2.20 6.62
CA PHE A 217 7.21 -2.24 6.94
C PHE A 217 6.39 -1.58 5.82
N LEU A 218 5.33 -2.26 5.37
CA LEU A 218 4.39 -1.74 4.39
C LEU A 218 3.06 -1.41 5.07
N LEU A 219 2.72 -0.13 5.13
CA LEU A 219 1.54 0.36 5.84
C LEU A 219 0.36 0.58 4.87
N LEU A 220 -0.68 -0.21 5.04
CA LEU A 220 -1.83 -0.30 4.15
C LEU A 220 -3.11 0.17 4.85
N THR A 221 -4.06 0.72 4.10
CA THR A 221 -5.41 0.97 4.63
C THR A 221 -6.13 -0.34 4.93
N GLY A 222 -5.94 -1.36 4.09
CA GLY A 222 -6.61 -2.66 4.14
C GLY A 222 -7.86 -2.71 3.27
N ASP A 223 -8.20 -3.94 2.85
CA ASP A 223 -9.38 -4.23 2.06
C ASP A 223 -10.64 -4.31 2.93
N TRP A 224 -11.81 -4.10 2.31
CA TRP A 224 -13.08 -4.36 2.96
C TRP A 224 -13.30 -5.87 3.10
N LEU A 225 -13.82 -6.30 4.25
CA LEU A 225 -14.13 -7.71 4.52
C LEU A 225 -15.62 -7.95 4.25
N PRO A 226 -15.99 -8.63 3.16
CA PRO A 226 -17.39 -8.79 2.75
C PRO A 226 -18.22 -9.68 3.70
N ASP A 227 -17.56 -10.61 4.42
CA ASP A 227 -18.24 -11.57 5.30
C ASP A 227 -18.62 -11.01 6.69
N VAL A 228 -18.26 -9.77 6.96
CA VAL A 228 -18.75 -9.07 8.14
C VAL A 228 -19.90 -8.20 7.69
N ASP A 229 -21.13 -8.59 8.03
CA ASP A 229 -22.34 -7.79 7.78
C ASP A 229 -22.28 -6.51 8.63
N ARG A 230 -21.40 -5.61 8.18
CA ARG A 230 -21.17 -4.31 8.78
C ARG A 230 -21.98 -3.33 7.96
N GLY A 231 -23.06 -2.84 8.53
CA GLY A 231 -23.73 -1.67 7.96
C GLY A 231 -22.69 -0.54 7.73
N VAL A 232 -22.96 0.37 6.81
CA VAL A 232 -22.09 1.54 6.59
C VAL A 232 -22.36 2.56 7.69
N ASP A 233 -21.86 2.31 8.88
CA ASP A 233 -22.05 3.15 10.05
C ASP A 233 -20.74 3.37 10.84
N GLN A 234 -20.80 4.12 11.93
CA GLN A 234 -19.66 4.47 12.77
C GLN A 234 -18.93 3.25 13.37
N GLN A 235 -19.58 2.10 13.48
CA GLN A 235 -19.00 0.89 14.09
C GLN A 235 -18.12 0.11 13.12
N THR A 236 -18.24 0.41 11.81
CA THR A 236 -17.54 -0.31 10.74
C THR A 236 -16.36 0.45 10.17
N TRP A 237 -16.19 1.73 10.56
CA TRP A 237 -15.06 2.52 10.08
C TRP A 237 -13.73 1.94 10.53
N PHE A 238 -12.78 1.97 9.62
CA PHE A 238 -11.42 1.54 9.95
C PHE A 238 -10.81 2.47 10.99
N PRO A 239 -10.08 1.94 11.98
CA PRO A 239 -9.39 2.75 12.97
C PRO A 239 -8.44 3.77 12.36
N MET A 240 -7.70 3.36 11.32
CA MET A 240 -6.73 4.22 10.64
C MET A 240 -6.76 4.02 9.12
N ASP A 241 -6.40 5.05 8.37
CA ASP A 241 -5.97 4.90 6.99
C ASP A 241 -4.43 4.84 6.90
N SER A 242 -3.89 4.43 5.76
CA SER A 242 -2.44 4.29 5.58
C SER A 242 -1.67 5.60 5.78
N LEU A 243 -2.30 6.76 5.50
CA LEU A 243 -1.65 8.05 5.70
C LEU A 243 -1.48 8.37 7.19
N GLN A 244 -2.50 8.05 8.00
CA GLN A 244 -2.48 8.19 9.46
C GLN A 244 -1.45 7.24 10.09
N MET A 245 -1.39 5.98 9.64
CA MET A 245 -0.39 5.02 10.11
C MET A 245 1.04 5.49 9.83
N ILE A 246 1.30 5.91 8.59
CA ILE A 246 2.62 6.42 8.18
C ILE A 246 3.02 7.64 9.03
N HIS A 247 2.08 8.56 9.25
CA HIS A 247 2.31 9.74 10.08
C HIS A 247 2.63 9.37 11.54
N ALA A 248 1.87 8.44 12.13
CA ALA A 248 2.07 7.97 13.51
C ALA A 248 3.47 7.37 13.69
N VAL A 249 3.88 6.46 12.78
CA VAL A 249 5.20 5.84 12.83
C VAL A 249 6.31 6.86 12.56
N ASN A 250 6.12 7.76 11.57
CA ASN A 250 7.10 8.81 11.28
C ASN A 250 7.34 9.74 12.48
N GLY A 251 6.31 10.00 13.29
CA GLY A 251 6.43 10.77 14.55
C GLY A 251 7.25 10.09 15.65
N LYS A 252 7.62 8.82 15.47
CA LYS A 252 8.41 8.03 16.42
C LYS A 252 9.83 7.70 15.96
N LEU A 253 10.21 8.09 14.74
CA LEU A 253 11.50 7.67 14.17
C LEU A 253 12.72 8.12 14.99
N GLU A 254 12.70 9.33 15.57
CA GLU A 254 13.78 9.79 16.44
C GLU A 254 13.86 8.98 17.74
N ASP A 255 12.72 8.70 18.36
CA ASP A 255 12.62 7.87 19.55
C ASP A 255 13.13 6.43 19.27
N TYR A 256 12.75 5.82 18.16
CA TYR A 256 13.27 4.50 17.75
C TYR A 256 14.77 4.52 17.49
N ARG A 257 15.29 5.54 16.79
CA ARG A 257 16.72 5.71 16.57
C ARG A 257 17.48 5.79 17.92
N ASP A 258 16.98 6.62 18.83
CA ASP A 258 17.69 6.91 20.09
C ASP A 258 17.63 5.74 21.09
N ARG A 259 16.52 4.98 21.12
CA ARG A 259 16.35 3.85 22.05
C ARG A 259 16.82 2.51 21.47
N LEU A 260 16.55 2.25 20.19
CA LEU A 260 16.79 0.95 19.56
C LEU A 260 17.99 0.97 18.61
N GLY A 261 18.52 2.16 18.26
CA GLY A 261 19.53 2.29 17.21
C GLY A 261 19.03 1.95 15.81
N ILE A 262 17.69 1.94 15.61
CA ILE A 262 17.03 1.47 14.40
C ILE A 262 16.12 2.56 13.86
N VAL A 263 16.12 2.73 12.54
CA VAL A 263 15.12 3.54 11.83
C VAL A 263 14.40 2.64 10.83
N PRO A 264 13.08 2.39 11.02
CA PRO A 264 12.35 1.51 10.12
C PRO A 264 12.20 2.11 8.72
N PHE A 265 12.30 1.27 7.70
CA PHE A 265 12.05 1.62 6.31
C PHE A 265 10.56 1.44 5.99
N ILE A 266 9.85 2.56 5.91
CA ILE A 266 8.39 2.57 5.79
C ILE A 266 7.97 2.71 4.34
N GLY A 267 7.19 1.74 3.87
CA GLY A 267 6.55 1.74 2.55
C GLY A 267 5.04 1.90 2.59
N CYS A 268 4.47 2.09 1.42
CA CYS A 268 3.03 2.17 1.22
C CYS A 268 2.60 1.55 -0.11
N ALA A 269 1.31 1.27 -0.29
CA ALA A 269 0.77 0.89 -1.58
C ALA A 269 0.42 2.12 -2.43
N SER A 270 0.50 1.97 -3.75
CA SER A 270 0.00 2.90 -4.75
C SER A 270 -0.79 2.16 -5.83
N ASN A 271 -1.71 2.85 -6.50
CA ASN A 271 -2.48 2.24 -7.58
C ASN A 271 -2.41 3.09 -8.86
N PRO A 272 -1.65 2.64 -9.87
CA PRO A 272 -1.55 3.32 -11.17
C PRO A 272 -2.87 3.37 -11.96
N PHE A 273 -3.81 2.49 -11.66
CA PHE A 273 -5.07 2.35 -12.40
C PHE A 273 -6.22 3.17 -11.82
N SER A 274 -6.04 3.79 -10.64
CA SER A 274 -7.06 4.69 -10.09
C SER A 274 -7.23 5.91 -10.97
N THR A 275 -8.48 6.22 -11.32
CA THR A 275 -8.83 7.38 -12.15
C THR A 275 -9.62 8.42 -11.35
N PRO A 276 -9.32 9.71 -11.50
CA PRO A 276 -8.27 10.29 -12.35
C PRO A 276 -6.85 10.02 -11.82
N THR A 277 -5.90 9.82 -12.73
CA THR A 277 -4.49 9.50 -12.40
C THR A 277 -3.84 10.54 -11.51
N THR A 278 -4.21 11.81 -11.65
CA THR A 278 -3.73 12.91 -10.81
C THR A 278 -4.03 12.70 -9.34
N VAL A 279 -5.20 12.15 -8.98
CA VAL A 279 -5.58 11.84 -7.60
C VAL A 279 -4.71 10.71 -7.03
N SER A 280 -4.44 9.67 -7.83
CA SER A 280 -3.56 8.57 -7.43
C SER A 280 -2.13 9.07 -7.14
N VAL A 281 -1.58 9.90 -8.04
CA VAL A 281 -0.26 10.51 -7.87
C VAL A 281 -0.23 11.44 -6.64
N GLN A 282 -1.23 12.31 -6.49
CA GLN A 282 -1.32 13.19 -5.32
C GLN A 282 -1.41 12.39 -4.01
N ARG A 283 -2.16 11.29 -4.01
CA ARG A 283 -2.27 10.40 -2.85
C ARG A 283 -0.92 9.80 -2.47
N LEU A 284 -0.11 9.40 -3.44
CA LEU A 284 1.24 8.90 -3.18
C LEU A 284 2.16 10.00 -2.65
N HIS A 285 2.09 11.22 -3.21
CA HIS A 285 2.84 12.35 -2.67
C HIS A 285 2.47 12.65 -1.22
N ASN A 286 1.18 12.62 -0.86
CA ASN A 286 0.73 12.80 0.51
C ASN A 286 1.32 11.74 1.46
N LYS A 287 1.35 10.46 1.03
CA LYS A 287 2.00 9.38 1.79
C LYS A 287 3.50 9.60 1.96
N ARG A 288 4.18 10.08 0.93
CA ARG A 288 5.61 10.43 1.00
C ARG A 288 5.84 11.60 1.98
N HIS A 289 5.02 12.63 1.95
CA HIS A 289 5.07 13.74 2.92
C HIS A 289 4.79 13.27 4.35
N ALA A 290 3.92 12.28 4.54
CA ALA A 290 3.67 11.67 5.84
C ALA A 290 4.86 10.85 6.37
N GLY A 291 5.79 10.42 5.50
CA GLY A 291 6.98 9.67 5.88
C GLY A 291 7.23 8.37 5.12
N ALA A 292 6.38 8.00 4.14
CA ALA A 292 6.65 6.82 3.30
C ALA A 292 7.90 7.03 2.45
N ARG A 293 8.77 6.02 2.42
CA ARG A 293 10.07 6.06 1.74
C ARG A 293 10.11 5.22 0.47
N PHE A 294 9.22 4.25 0.34
CA PHE A 294 9.03 3.50 -0.90
C PHE A 294 7.53 3.20 -1.11
N SER A 295 7.18 2.81 -2.32
CA SER A 295 5.85 2.31 -2.62
C SER A 295 5.91 1.05 -3.46
N GLN A 296 4.99 0.11 -3.21
CA GLN A 296 4.69 -1.00 -4.10
C GLN A 296 3.35 -0.72 -4.78
N THR A 297 3.24 -1.01 -6.06
CA THR A 297 2.01 -0.71 -6.79
C THR A 297 0.99 -1.84 -6.63
N GLN A 298 -0.26 -1.57 -6.99
CA GLN A 298 -1.20 -2.64 -7.34
C GLN A 298 -0.68 -3.42 -8.55
N ALA A 299 -1.16 -4.65 -8.75
CA ALA A 299 -0.72 -5.54 -9.84
C ALA A 299 -0.76 -4.83 -11.21
N ILE A 300 0.37 -4.77 -11.89
CA ILE A 300 0.48 -4.18 -13.22
C ILE A 300 0.12 -5.21 -14.27
N THR A 301 -1.00 -5.00 -14.93
CA THR A 301 -1.43 -5.81 -16.08
C THR A 301 -1.42 -5.01 -17.39
N ASN A 302 -1.32 -3.67 -17.28
CA ASN A 302 -1.21 -2.75 -18.41
C ASN A 302 0.01 -1.84 -18.20
N PRO A 303 1.15 -2.15 -18.83
CA PRO A 303 2.38 -1.35 -18.70
C PRO A 303 2.26 0.08 -19.20
N ALA A 304 1.44 0.33 -20.24
CA ALA A 304 1.25 1.69 -20.76
C ALA A 304 0.58 2.60 -19.71
N ALA A 305 -0.46 2.13 -19.02
CA ALA A 305 -1.09 2.88 -17.94
C ALA A 305 -0.13 3.13 -16.77
N PHE A 306 0.75 2.16 -16.46
CA PHE A 306 1.82 2.35 -15.48
C PHE A 306 2.79 3.45 -15.95
N SER A 307 3.21 3.44 -17.22
CA SER A 307 4.11 4.44 -17.79
C SER A 307 3.56 5.85 -17.66
N ASP A 308 2.30 6.06 -18.04
CA ASP A 308 1.62 7.36 -17.93
C ASP A 308 1.56 7.85 -16.49
N TRP A 309 1.17 6.96 -15.57
CA TRP A 309 1.14 7.25 -14.13
C TRP A 309 2.53 7.57 -13.60
N TYR A 310 3.55 6.78 -13.99
CA TYR A 310 4.91 6.96 -13.51
C TYR A 310 5.54 8.25 -14.04
N ALA A 311 5.29 8.59 -15.30
CA ALA A 311 5.73 9.86 -15.87
C ALA A 311 5.13 11.05 -15.11
N LEU A 312 3.83 10.99 -14.79
CA LEU A 312 3.17 12.02 -13.99
C LEU A 312 3.73 12.09 -12.56
N LEU A 313 4.01 10.94 -11.94
CA LEU A 313 4.62 10.86 -10.59
C LEU A 313 6.00 11.50 -10.56
N ARG A 314 6.78 11.35 -11.62
CA ARG A 314 8.15 11.86 -11.74
C ARG A 314 8.24 13.31 -12.21
N LYS A 315 7.18 13.86 -12.77
CA LYS A 315 7.16 15.23 -13.35
C LYS A 315 7.62 16.28 -12.33
N GLY A 316 8.69 17.00 -12.64
CA GLY A 316 9.31 17.99 -11.77
C GLY A 316 10.05 17.41 -10.56
N ARG A 317 10.36 16.11 -10.59
CA ARG A 317 11.03 15.35 -9.52
C ARG A 317 12.03 14.34 -10.12
N GLU A 318 12.61 14.68 -11.24
CA GLU A 318 13.50 13.80 -12.00
C GLU A 318 14.75 13.43 -11.21
N ASP A 319 15.24 14.36 -10.37
CA ASP A 319 16.43 14.19 -9.54
C ASP A 319 16.17 13.46 -8.21
N GLU A 320 14.88 13.23 -7.84
CA GLU A 320 14.56 12.48 -6.63
C GLU A 320 14.82 10.97 -6.82
N PRO A 321 15.15 10.22 -5.75
CA PRO A 321 15.29 8.76 -5.81
C PRO A 321 14.03 8.09 -6.37
N LYS A 322 14.24 7.05 -7.19
CA LYS A 322 13.17 6.20 -7.70
C LYS A 322 12.76 5.22 -6.60
N LEU A 323 11.62 5.43 -5.99
CA LEU A 323 11.18 4.66 -4.83
C LEU A 323 9.86 3.90 -5.08
N ALA A 324 9.36 3.87 -6.33
CA ALA A 324 8.18 3.09 -6.71
C ALA A 324 8.58 1.77 -7.35
N ILE A 325 8.08 0.67 -6.79
CA ILE A 325 8.33 -0.71 -7.22
C ILE A 325 7.04 -1.25 -7.86
N PRO A 326 6.97 -1.43 -9.18
CA PRO A 326 5.82 -2.04 -9.84
C PRO A 326 5.64 -3.50 -9.46
N SER A 327 4.38 -3.91 -9.27
CA SER A 327 4.03 -5.27 -8.90
C SER A 327 3.64 -6.10 -10.11
N ILE A 328 4.34 -7.18 -10.37
CA ILE A 328 4.15 -8.09 -11.50
C ILE A 328 3.39 -9.33 -11.01
N PRO A 329 2.16 -9.59 -11.46
CA PRO A 329 1.42 -10.78 -11.06
C PRO A 329 1.90 -12.01 -11.85
N LEU A 330 2.30 -13.07 -11.15
CA LEU A 330 2.57 -14.39 -11.70
C LEU A 330 1.34 -15.28 -11.52
N VAL A 331 0.56 -15.47 -12.57
CA VAL A 331 -0.72 -16.18 -12.51
C VAL A 331 -0.55 -17.62 -12.96
N GLY A 332 -0.61 -18.58 -12.04
CA GLY A 332 -0.36 -20.00 -12.30
C GLY A 332 -1.60 -20.91 -12.23
N SER A 333 -2.79 -20.37 -11.91
CA SER A 333 -4.03 -21.15 -11.87
C SER A 333 -5.26 -20.30 -12.16
N GLN A 334 -6.32 -20.93 -12.71
CA GLN A 334 -7.59 -20.27 -12.97
C GLN A 334 -8.22 -19.68 -11.70
N ARG A 335 -8.18 -20.43 -10.60
CA ARG A 335 -8.68 -19.94 -9.30
C ARG A 335 -7.93 -18.69 -8.82
N ALA A 336 -6.63 -18.65 -9.00
CA ALA A 336 -5.82 -17.48 -8.61
C ALA A 336 -6.07 -16.30 -9.57
N PHE A 337 -6.33 -16.55 -10.84
CA PHE A 337 -6.76 -15.53 -11.79
C PHE A 337 -8.11 -14.91 -11.40
N GLU A 338 -9.08 -15.72 -11.00
CA GLU A 338 -10.35 -15.21 -10.47
C GLU A 338 -10.17 -14.35 -9.22
N VAL A 339 -9.23 -14.73 -8.35
CA VAL A 339 -8.87 -13.89 -7.18
C VAL A 339 -8.29 -12.56 -7.64
N LEU A 340 -7.34 -12.56 -8.57
CA LEU A 340 -6.75 -11.34 -9.12
C LEU A 340 -7.82 -10.40 -9.70
N CYS A 341 -8.77 -10.94 -10.47
CA CYS A 341 -9.87 -10.18 -11.08
C CYS A 341 -10.82 -9.54 -10.04
N ARG A 342 -10.87 -10.08 -8.83
CA ARG A 342 -11.74 -9.59 -7.75
C ARG A 342 -11.03 -8.67 -6.76
N LEU A 343 -9.70 -8.52 -6.86
CA LEU A 343 -8.98 -7.65 -5.96
C LEU A 343 -9.40 -6.19 -6.18
N PRO A 344 -9.64 -5.44 -5.11
CA PRO A 344 -10.05 -4.04 -5.22
C PRO A 344 -9.02 -3.20 -5.97
N GLY A 345 -9.49 -2.41 -6.94
CA GLY A 345 -8.67 -1.52 -7.72
C GLY A 345 -7.72 -2.19 -8.71
N VAL A 346 -7.79 -3.50 -8.91
CA VAL A 346 -7.06 -4.18 -9.98
C VAL A 346 -7.80 -4.01 -11.30
N PHE A 347 -7.09 -3.48 -12.28
CA PHE A 347 -7.49 -3.55 -13.68
C PHE A 347 -6.81 -4.76 -14.31
N VAL A 348 -7.55 -5.64 -14.98
CA VAL A 348 -6.98 -6.80 -15.68
C VAL A 348 -7.08 -6.57 -17.19
N ASP A 349 -5.93 -6.45 -17.84
CA ASP A 349 -5.84 -6.22 -19.27
C ASP A 349 -6.32 -7.43 -20.09
N ALA A 350 -6.91 -7.15 -21.25
CA ALA A 350 -7.42 -8.19 -22.15
C ALA A 350 -6.34 -9.17 -22.63
N SER A 351 -5.06 -8.77 -22.63
CA SER A 351 -3.96 -9.66 -22.98
C SER A 351 -3.81 -10.83 -22.00
N LEU A 352 -3.95 -10.56 -20.69
CA LEU A 352 -3.90 -11.59 -19.67
C LEU A 352 -5.15 -12.52 -19.73
N HIS A 353 -6.34 -11.96 -20.01
CA HIS A 353 -7.53 -12.78 -20.23
C HIS A 353 -7.31 -13.79 -21.34
N ARG A 354 -6.80 -13.35 -22.50
CA ARG A 354 -6.50 -14.25 -23.62
C ARG A 354 -5.50 -15.36 -23.29
N VAL A 355 -4.48 -15.03 -22.48
CA VAL A 355 -3.51 -16.03 -22.01
C VAL A 355 -4.19 -17.07 -21.12
N MET A 356 -5.05 -16.64 -20.21
CA MET A 356 -5.73 -17.51 -19.27
C MET A 356 -6.84 -18.39 -19.90
N GLU A 357 -7.26 -18.10 -21.12
CA GLU A 357 -8.17 -18.94 -21.93
C GLU A 357 -7.46 -20.10 -22.63
N MET A 358 -6.12 -20.14 -22.68
CA MET A 358 -5.35 -21.23 -23.29
C MET A 358 -5.44 -22.49 -22.44
N GLU A 359 -5.43 -23.66 -23.07
CA GLU A 359 -5.49 -24.97 -22.39
C GLU A 359 -4.24 -25.17 -21.51
N ASP A 360 -3.06 -24.83 -22.03
CA ASP A 360 -1.78 -24.83 -21.27
C ASP A 360 -1.29 -23.38 -21.10
N PHE A 361 -1.86 -22.68 -20.13
CA PHE A 361 -1.64 -21.25 -19.92
C PHE A 361 -0.43 -20.91 -19.03
N GLN A 362 0.11 -21.87 -18.26
CA GLN A 362 1.14 -21.54 -17.26
C GLN A 362 2.41 -20.96 -17.87
N ARG A 363 2.91 -21.55 -18.94
CA ARG A 363 4.08 -21.04 -19.67
C ARG A 363 3.77 -19.72 -20.38
N PRO A 364 2.70 -19.59 -21.17
CA PRO A 364 2.28 -18.31 -21.74
C PRO A 364 2.06 -17.21 -20.71
N SER A 365 1.54 -17.53 -19.51
CA SER A 365 1.36 -16.57 -18.41
C SER A 365 2.70 -16.07 -17.86
N LEU A 366 3.69 -16.94 -17.75
CA LEU A 366 5.05 -16.54 -17.37
C LEU A 366 5.70 -15.64 -18.42
N GLU A 367 5.57 -15.99 -19.70
CA GLU A 367 6.08 -15.19 -20.82
C GLU A 367 5.41 -13.81 -20.89
N TRP A 368 4.10 -13.75 -20.63
CA TRP A 368 3.36 -12.51 -20.50
C TRP A 368 3.92 -11.66 -19.33
N ALA A 369 4.18 -12.27 -18.18
CA ALA A 369 4.73 -11.57 -17.02
C ALA A 369 6.15 -11.03 -17.28
N PHE A 370 7.00 -11.77 -18.02
CA PHE A 370 8.29 -11.27 -18.46
C PHE A 370 8.16 -10.01 -19.31
N LYS A 371 7.23 -10.02 -20.28
CA LYS A 371 7.01 -8.86 -21.13
C LYS A 371 6.54 -7.64 -20.32
N VAL A 372 5.61 -7.83 -19.40
CA VAL A 372 5.17 -6.73 -18.52
C VAL A 372 6.32 -6.20 -17.68
N ALA A 373 7.16 -7.08 -17.13
CA ALA A 373 8.33 -6.68 -16.35
C ALA A 373 9.36 -5.89 -17.20
N GLU A 374 9.62 -6.32 -18.44
CA GLU A 374 10.47 -5.59 -19.38
C GLU A 374 9.94 -4.18 -19.63
N ASP A 375 8.67 -4.07 -19.99
CA ASP A 375 8.03 -2.80 -20.31
C ASP A 375 8.12 -1.81 -19.10
N VAL A 376 7.89 -2.25 -17.87
CA VAL A 376 8.01 -1.36 -16.69
C VAL A 376 9.46 -1.00 -16.36
N MET A 377 10.43 -1.90 -16.62
CA MET A 377 11.86 -1.63 -16.43
C MET A 377 12.37 -0.58 -17.44
N GLU A 378 11.94 -0.63 -18.70
CA GLU A 378 12.28 0.36 -19.73
C GLU A 378 11.85 1.78 -19.34
N HIS A 379 10.76 1.91 -18.56
CA HIS A 379 10.29 3.19 -18.03
C HIS A 379 11.03 3.63 -16.75
N GLY A 380 12.07 2.90 -16.34
CA GLY A 380 12.97 3.29 -15.27
C GLY A 380 12.44 3.02 -13.86
N ALA A 381 11.69 1.94 -13.68
CA ALA A 381 11.25 1.48 -12.37
C ALA A 381 12.44 1.22 -11.41
N ALA A 382 12.21 1.40 -10.09
CA ALA A 382 13.21 1.16 -9.05
C ALA A 382 13.55 -0.33 -8.85
N GLY A 383 12.70 -1.21 -9.33
CA GLY A 383 12.78 -2.66 -9.16
C GLY A 383 11.51 -3.32 -9.65
N VAL A 384 11.30 -4.57 -9.27
CA VAL A 384 10.05 -5.30 -9.47
C VAL A 384 9.61 -5.98 -8.17
N HIS A 385 8.33 -5.93 -7.90
CA HIS A 385 7.68 -6.70 -6.84
C HIS A 385 6.88 -7.84 -7.46
N VAL A 386 7.19 -9.07 -7.11
CA VAL A 386 6.53 -10.26 -7.66
C VAL A 386 5.36 -10.66 -6.76
N MET A 387 4.15 -10.61 -7.30
CA MET A 387 2.94 -11.11 -6.64
C MET A 387 2.62 -12.51 -7.12
N ASN A 388 2.71 -13.50 -6.24
CA ASN A 388 2.48 -14.89 -6.63
C ASN A 388 1.00 -15.27 -6.54
N PHE A 389 0.35 -15.39 -7.70
CA PHE A 389 -1.00 -15.89 -7.88
C PHE A 389 -1.00 -17.37 -8.30
N GLY A 390 -0.44 -18.24 -7.44
CA GLY A 390 -0.49 -19.69 -7.63
C GLY A 390 0.48 -20.25 -8.67
N MET A 391 1.49 -19.48 -9.07
CA MET A 391 2.55 -19.96 -9.96
C MET A 391 3.37 -21.05 -9.25
N PRO A 392 3.75 -22.15 -9.94
CA PRO A 392 4.67 -23.17 -9.41
C PRO A 392 6.04 -22.57 -9.00
N ALA A 393 6.64 -23.13 -7.96
CA ALA A 393 7.89 -22.63 -7.41
C ALA A 393 9.05 -22.62 -8.45
N GLU A 394 9.05 -23.59 -9.36
CA GLU A 394 10.01 -23.69 -10.44
C GLU A 394 9.93 -22.51 -11.42
N LEU A 395 8.70 -22.09 -11.76
CA LEU A 395 8.46 -20.96 -12.65
C LEU A 395 8.68 -19.60 -11.95
N ILE A 396 8.44 -19.51 -10.65
CA ILE A 396 8.82 -18.35 -9.85
C ILE A 396 10.34 -18.22 -9.84
N ASP A 397 11.06 -19.32 -9.61
CA ASP A 397 12.51 -19.39 -9.61
C ASP A 397 13.09 -18.94 -10.96
N GLU A 398 12.54 -19.42 -12.07
CA GLU A 398 12.90 -19.00 -13.42
C GLU A 398 12.69 -17.48 -13.62
N PHE A 399 11.52 -16.96 -13.21
CA PHE A 399 11.22 -15.54 -13.33
C PHE A 399 12.24 -14.69 -12.56
N LEU A 400 12.49 -15.02 -11.31
CA LEU A 400 13.42 -14.28 -10.45
C LEU A 400 14.87 -14.33 -10.97
N THR A 401 15.30 -15.48 -11.48
CA THR A 401 16.62 -15.64 -12.11
C THR A 401 16.79 -14.73 -13.30
N GLU A 402 15.79 -14.70 -14.21
CA GLU A 402 15.85 -13.84 -15.40
C GLU A 402 15.84 -12.35 -15.01
N MET A 403 15.05 -11.94 -14.00
CA MET A 403 15.05 -10.55 -13.54
C MET A 403 16.43 -10.12 -13.02
N ARG A 404 17.15 -10.99 -12.32
CA ARG A 404 18.52 -10.73 -11.86
C ARG A 404 19.52 -10.64 -13.03
N ASP A 405 19.44 -11.56 -13.96
CA ASP A 405 20.36 -11.60 -15.13
C ASP A 405 20.17 -10.39 -16.02
N ARG A 406 18.95 -9.95 -16.25
CA ARG A 406 18.63 -8.75 -17.03
C ARG A 406 19.15 -7.48 -16.37
N ASN A 407 19.02 -7.37 -15.05
CA ASN A 407 19.59 -6.25 -14.30
C ASN A 407 21.13 -6.17 -14.48
N VAL A 408 21.82 -7.29 -14.40
CA VAL A 408 23.28 -7.36 -14.64
C VAL A 408 23.64 -6.92 -16.06
N ARG A 409 22.90 -7.40 -17.06
CA ARG A 409 23.12 -7.01 -18.47
C ARG A 409 22.83 -5.53 -18.73
N ALA A 410 21.81 -4.95 -18.08
CA ALA A 410 21.49 -3.53 -18.21
C ALA A 410 22.61 -2.65 -17.62
N ARG A 411 23.16 -3.02 -16.46
CA ARG A 411 24.28 -2.31 -15.83
C ARG A 411 25.54 -2.36 -16.72
N SER A 412 25.89 -3.52 -17.25
CA SER A 412 27.06 -3.65 -18.13
C SER A 412 26.96 -2.79 -19.39
N ARG A 413 25.77 -2.64 -19.97
CA ARG A 413 25.56 -1.76 -21.12
C ARG A 413 25.70 -0.27 -20.80
N SER A 414 25.25 0.16 -19.62
CA SER A 414 25.39 1.57 -19.18
C SER A 414 26.85 1.94 -18.88
N GLU A 415 27.66 1.02 -18.38
CA GLU A 415 29.10 1.23 -18.14
C GLU A 415 29.91 1.34 -19.42
N TYR A 416 29.49 0.67 -20.51
CA TYR A 416 30.16 0.74 -21.80
C TYR A 416 29.72 1.88 -22.74
N SER A 417 28.69 2.64 -22.36
CA SER A 417 28.18 3.77 -23.18
C SER A 417 28.95 5.09 -22.96
N TRP A 418 29.97 5.12 -22.12
CA TRP A 418 30.81 6.28 -21.78
C TRP A 418 32.27 6.16 -22.31
N THR A 419 32.54 5.19 -23.18
CA THR A 419 33.77 5.13 -23.99
C THR A 419 33.47 5.36 -25.44
#